data_2cc69a931b6bacf89251c8982a49c257
#
_entry.id   2cc69a931b6bacf89251c8982a49c257
#
_cell.length_a   1.000
_cell.length_b   1.000
_cell.length_c   1.000
_cell.angle_alpha   90.00
_cell.angle_beta   90.00
_cell.angle_gamma   90.00
#
_symmetry.space_group_name_H-M   'P 1'
#
loop_
_entity.id
_entity.type
_entity.pdbx_description
1 polymer ?
#
loop_
_entity_poly.entity_id
_entity_poly.type
_entity_poly.pdbx_seq_one_letter_code
_entity_poly.pdbx_strand_id
1 'polypeptide(L)'
;MAVVRTINGDVSPDTLGVVNAHDHLIRVGAGEVYIDPDHLLDDVDKAAREATYFVEASKSWAAGGTIIDMCPASSGRGVLKTLQVVEKVPGLQVVQATGFHQQKVYLEWRQSWVNQYTVTQIADLLIADIVEGIDRFDYMGPIVERTNVKAGVIKWATAYGKITEWEKKSGQAVAIASKETGCPINTHVTAGTCGPEQARFLVDQGVDPV
;
A
#
# COMPACT_ATOMS: atom_id res chain seq x y z
N MET A 1 -8.72 16.76 14.62
CA MET A 1 -7.94 17.30 13.49
C MET A 1 -7.62 16.16 12.55
N ALA A 2 -7.61 16.41 11.24
CA ALA A 2 -7.16 15.39 10.28
C ALA A 2 -5.68 15.10 10.51
N VAL A 3 -5.30 13.82 10.42
CA VAL A 3 -3.90 13.37 10.50
C VAL A 3 -3.58 12.50 9.30
N VAL A 4 -2.30 12.48 8.91
CA VAL A 4 -1.78 11.55 7.90
C VAL A 4 -0.85 10.58 8.61
N ARG A 5 -1.11 9.29 8.42
CA ARG A 5 -0.33 8.21 9.01
C ARG A 5 0.88 7.93 8.16
N THR A 6 2.05 8.22 8.71
CA THR A 6 3.34 7.95 8.08
C THR A 6 4.07 6.83 8.80
N ILE A 7 5.16 6.37 8.19
CA ILE A 7 6.04 5.32 8.78
C ILE A 7 6.63 5.74 10.13
N ASN A 8 6.75 7.06 10.38
CA ASN A 8 7.26 7.62 11.63
C ASN A 8 6.15 8.03 12.62
N GLY A 9 4.89 7.72 12.32
CA GLY A 9 3.72 8.08 13.13
C GLY A 9 2.77 9.05 12.44
N ASP A 10 1.77 9.50 13.17
CA ASP A 10 0.74 10.39 12.66
C ASP A 10 1.25 11.85 12.65
N VAL A 11 1.08 12.54 11.51
CA VAL A 11 1.53 13.92 11.29
C VAL A 11 0.38 14.82 10.82
N SER A 12 0.54 16.14 10.95
CA SER A 12 -0.38 17.09 10.32
C SER A 12 -0.25 17.06 8.80
N PRO A 13 -1.34 17.14 8.03
CA PRO A 13 -1.29 17.28 6.58
C PRO A 13 -0.39 18.41 6.09
N ASP A 14 -0.30 19.51 6.87
CA ASP A 14 0.52 20.68 6.53
C ASP A 14 2.03 20.40 6.55
N THR A 15 2.46 19.25 7.09
CA THR A 15 3.87 18.88 7.21
C THR A 15 4.35 17.94 6.09
N LEU A 16 3.46 17.51 5.19
CA LEU A 16 3.79 16.52 4.15
C LEU A 16 4.76 17.03 3.09
N GLY A 17 4.79 18.33 2.87
CA GLY A 17 5.58 18.90 1.78
C GLY A 17 5.04 18.53 0.39
N VAL A 18 5.94 18.28 -0.57
CA VAL A 18 5.56 17.76 -1.89
C VAL A 18 5.22 16.29 -1.78
N VAL A 19 4.09 15.87 -2.33
CA VAL A 19 3.62 14.49 -2.24
C VAL A 19 3.75 13.78 -3.59
N ASN A 20 4.57 12.72 -3.63
CA ASN A 20 4.50 11.71 -4.69
C ASN A 20 3.38 10.72 -4.31
N ALA A 21 2.24 10.85 -4.99
CA ALA A 21 1.00 10.18 -4.61
C ALA A 21 0.96 8.67 -4.92
N HIS A 22 1.94 8.13 -5.67
CA HIS A 22 2.01 6.71 -6.00
C HIS A 22 3.42 6.33 -6.43
N ASP A 23 4.11 5.57 -5.60
CA ASP A 23 5.42 5.03 -5.91
C ASP A 23 5.61 3.66 -5.27
N HIS A 24 6.75 3.01 -5.58
CA HIS A 24 7.20 1.76 -4.97
C HIS A 24 8.65 1.92 -4.53
N LEU A 25 8.85 2.22 -3.24
CA LEU A 25 10.16 2.55 -2.70
C LEU A 25 11.00 1.30 -2.42
N ILE A 26 10.39 0.30 -1.79
CA ILE A 26 11.00 -1.00 -1.48
C ILE A 26 10.03 -2.13 -1.82
N ARG A 27 10.53 -3.12 -2.57
CA ARG A 27 9.81 -4.38 -2.83
C ARG A 27 10.80 -5.54 -2.75
N VAL A 28 10.58 -6.45 -1.80
CA VAL A 28 11.56 -7.50 -1.43
C VAL A 28 11.23 -8.88 -1.99
N GLY A 29 10.33 -8.99 -2.95
CA GLY A 29 9.94 -10.26 -3.55
C GLY A 29 8.43 -10.39 -3.76
N ALA A 30 7.88 -11.57 -3.48
CA ALA A 30 6.48 -11.95 -3.67
C ALA A 30 6.03 -12.10 -5.14
N GLY A 31 4.71 -12.19 -5.35
CA GLY A 31 4.13 -12.57 -6.64
C GLY A 31 4.51 -11.66 -7.80
N GLU A 32 4.61 -10.35 -7.58
CA GLU A 32 4.99 -9.41 -8.65
C GLU A 32 6.42 -9.62 -9.13
N VAL A 33 7.37 -9.82 -8.21
CA VAL A 33 8.77 -10.09 -8.55
C VAL A 33 8.92 -11.47 -9.19
N TYR A 34 8.08 -12.44 -8.79
CA TYR A 34 8.06 -13.76 -9.43
C TYR A 34 7.59 -13.68 -10.90
N ILE A 35 6.59 -12.84 -11.18
CA ILE A 35 6.07 -12.62 -12.54
C ILE A 35 7.08 -11.83 -13.39
N ASP A 36 7.68 -10.81 -12.79
CA ASP A 36 8.64 -9.92 -13.46
C ASP A 36 9.75 -9.52 -12.47
N PRO A 37 10.96 -10.12 -12.61
CA PRO A 37 12.09 -9.83 -11.74
C PRO A 37 12.54 -8.36 -11.73
N ASP A 38 12.24 -7.58 -12.76
CA ASP A 38 12.54 -6.14 -12.80
C ASP A 38 11.77 -5.33 -11.75
N HIS A 39 10.73 -5.93 -11.14
CA HIS A 39 10.02 -5.34 -10.01
C HIS A 39 10.77 -5.46 -8.67
N LEU A 40 11.92 -6.12 -8.59
CA LEU A 40 12.70 -6.22 -7.36
C LEU A 40 13.36 -4.87 -7.04
N LEU A 41 13.00 -4.29 -5.88
CA LEU A 41 13.49 -3.00 -5.40
C LEU A 41 13.98 -3.19 -3.94
N ASP A 42 15.01 -3.99 -3.73
CA ASP A 42 15.42 -4.39 -2.38
C ASP A 42 16.74 -3.79 -1.87
N ASP A 43 17.33 -2.88 -2.67
CA ASP A 43 18.56 -2.17 -2.35
C ASP A 43 18.26 -0.85 -1.61
N VAL A 44 18.47 -0.85 -0.30
CA VAL A 44 18.22 0.30 0.58
C VAL A 44 19.04 1.53 0.18
N ASP A 45 20.29 1.35 -0.25
CA ASP A 45 21.16 2.48 -0.58
C ASP A 45 20.79 3.14 -1.90
N LYS A 46 20.34 2.35 -2.88
CA LYS A 46 19.76 2.89 -4.12
C LYS A 46 18.45 3.62 -3.85
N ALA A 47 17.53 3.01 -3.10
CA ALA A 47 16.26 3.65 -2.73
C ALA A 47 16.49 4.96 -1.95
N ALA A 48 17.44 4.97 -1.00
CA ALA A 48 17.77 6.19 -0.26
C ALA A 48 18.33 7.28 -1.15
N ARG A 49 19.18 6.94 -2.14
CA ARG A 49 19.70 7.91 -3.10
C ARG A 49 18.61 8.53 -3.97
N GLU A 50 17.72 7.72 -4.52
CA GLU A 50 16.58 8.20 -5.32
C GLU A 50 15.62 9.06 -4.48
N ALA A 51 15.30 8.62 -3.27
CA ALA A 51 14.48 9.41 -2.34
C ALA A 51 15.17 10.73 -1.94
N THR A 52 16.50 10.75 -1.84
CA THR A 52 17.25 11.99 -1.60
C THR A 52 17.08 12.98 -2.75
N TYR A 53 17.16 12.53 -4.00
CA TYR A 53 16.90 13.41 -5.15
C TYR A 53 15.50 14.01 -5.13
N PHE A 54 14.50 13.19 -4.78
CA PHE A 54 13.12 13.65 -4.62
C PHE A 54 12.99 14.72 -3.52
N VAL A 55 13.56 14.48 -2.34
CA VAL A 55 13.50 15.43 -1.22
C VAL A 55 14.24 16.72 -1.56
N GLU A 56 15.43 16.65 -2.17
CA GLU A 56 16.19 17.83 -2.58
C GLU A 56 15.42 18.66 -3.63
N ALA A 57 14.81 18.02 -4.63
CA ALA A 57 13.96 18.71 -5.61
C ALA A 57 12.73 19.36 -4.94
N SER A 58 12.15 18.71 -3.93
CA SER A 58 11.00 19.21 -3.18
C SER A 58 11.29 20.49 -2.38
N LYS A 59 12.54 20.73 -1.97
CA LYS A 59 12.94 21.91 -1.18
C LYS A 59 12.65 23.24 -1.86
N SER A 60 12.51 23.26 -3.18
CA SER A 60 12.10 24.47 -3.93
C SER A 60 10.64 24.86 -3.66
N TRP A 61 9.83 23.97 -3.10
CA TRP A 61 8.39 24.12 -2.91
C TRP A 61 7.95 23.97 -1.45
N ALA A 62 8.67 23.16 -0.66
CA ALA A 62 8.30 22.82 0.72
C ALA A 62 9.51 22.32 1.53
N ALA A 63 9.35 22.18 2.84
CA ALA A 63 10.43 21.76 3.76
C ALA A 63 10.88 20.28 3.61
N GLY A 64 10.21 19.49 2.78
CA GLY A 64 10.50 18.07 2.57
C GLY A 64 9.57 17.43 1.58
N GLY A 65 9.58 16.11 1.49
CA GLY A 65 8.73 15.36 0.58
C GLY A 65 8.13 14.10 1.20
N THR A 66 6.95 13.75 0.74
CA THR A 66 6.23 12.54 1.14
C THR A 66 6.08 11.60 -0.05
N ILE A 67 6.43 10.33 0.12
CA ILE A 67 6.16 9.26 -0.85
C ILE A 67 5.03 8.40 -0.30
N ILE A 68 3.99 8.17 -1.10
CA ILE A 68 2.98 7.16 -0.82
C ILE A 68 3.46 5.86 -1.47
N ASP A 69 4.04 4.97 -0.65
CA ASP A 69 4.51 3.66 -1.10
C ASP A 69 3.33 2.69 -1.24
N MET A 70 2.96 2.46 -2.49
CA MET A 70 1.79 1.69 -2.87
C MET A 70 2.06 0.18 -2.99
N CYS A 71 3.06 -0.35 -2.28
CA CYS A 71 3.26 -1.79 -2.11
C CYS A 71 2.18 -2.37 -1.17
N PRO A 72 1.18 -3.12 -1.68
CA PRO A 72 0.11 -3.66 -0.86
C PRO A 72 0.52 -4.94 -0.11
N ALA A 73 -0.38 -5.49 0.68
CA ALA A 73 -0.15 -6.72 1.43
C ALA A 73 0.18 -7.92 0.52
N SER A 74 1.10 -8.76 0.94
CA SER A 74 1.60 -9.95 0.22
C SER A 74 2.15 -9.66 -1.18
N SER A 75 2.69 -8.47 -1.40
CA SER A 75 3.32 -8.07 -2.66
C SER A 75 4.83 -7.79 -2.56
N GLY A 76 5.42 -8.16 -1.42
CA GLY A 76 6.84 -7.91 -1.13
C GLY A 76 7.08 -6.56 -0.45
N ARG A 77 6.12 -6.07 0.30
CA ARG A 77 6.21 -4.86 1.11
C ARG A 77 7.31 -4.98 2.17
N GLY A 78 8.44 -4.31 1.93
CA GLY A 78 9.65 -4.41 2.76
C GLY A 78 9.70 -3.37 3.87
N VAL A 79 8.73 -3.35 4.81
CA VAL A 79 8.56 -2.30 5.81
C VAL A 79 9.84 -1.98 6.61
N LEU A 80 10.62 -2.99 7.01
CA LEU A 80 11.87 -2.76 7.76
C LEU A 80 12.97 -2.12 6.90
N LYS A 81 13.04 -2.45 5.61
CA LYS A 81 13.97 -1.78 4.68
C LYS A 81 13.51 -0.36 4.38
N THR A 82 12.20 -0.13 4.31
CA THR A 82 11.66 1.24 4.13
C THR A 82 12.00 2.13 5.33
N LEU A 83 11.95 1.60 6.57
CA LEU A 83 12.45 2.32 7.77
C LEU A 83 13.92 2.71 7.61
N GLN A 84 14.77 1.80 7.14
CA GLN A 84 16.20 2.10 6.91
C GLN A 84 16.41 3.18 5.84
N VAL A 85 15.56 3.22 4.81
CA VAL A 85 15.60 4.31 3.81
C VAL A 85 15.26 5.65 4.45
N VAL A 86 14.18 5.70 5.23
CA VAL A 86 13.74 6.94 5.89
C VAL A 86 14.81 7.45 6.89
N GLU A 87 15.44 6.55 7.64
CA GLU A 87 16.57 6.91 8.53
C GLU A 87 17.76 7.56 7.80
N LYS A 88 17.98 7.16 6.53
CA LYS A 88 19.07 7.70 5.68
C LYS A 88 18.72 9.02 4.99
N VAL A 89 17.44 9.38 4.91
CA VAL A 89 16.96 10.51 4.08
C VAL A 89 16.21 11.53 4.94
N PRO A 90 16.90 12.48 5.57
CA PRO A 90 16.26 13.54 6.35
C PRO A 90 15.26 14.36 5.53
N GLY A 91 14.06 14.55 6.05
CA GLY A 91 12.96 15.27 5.38
C GLY A 91 12.07 14.39 4.49
N LEU A 92 12.37 13.09 4.37
CA LEU A 92 11.48 12.13 3.74
C LEU A 92 10.41 11.64 4.73
N GLN A 93 9.16 11.69 4.30
CA GLN A 93 8.06 10.98 4.92
C GLN A 93 7.54 9.89 3.99
N VAL A 94 7.10 8.76 4.53
CA VAL A 94 6.53 7.67 3.75
C VAL A 94 5.20 7.24 4.35
N VAL A 95 4.17 7.17 3.51
CA VAL A 95 2.88 6.55 3.83
C VAL A 95 2.90 5.13 3.27
N GLN A 96 2.74 4.12 4.12
CA GLN A 96 2.70 2.71 3.69
C GLN A 96 1.28 2.30 3.32
N ALA A 97 1.16 1.48 2.28
CA ALA A 97 -0.12 0.90 1.88
C ALA A 97 -0.37 -0.46 2.53
N THR A 98 -1.65 -0.79 2.69
CA THR A 98 -2.18 -2.15 2.77
C THR A 98 -3.13 -2.41 1.59
N GLY A 99 -3.90 -3.51 1.58
CA GLY A 99 -4.81 -3.83 0.49
C GLY A 99 -4.20 -4.76 -0.56
N PHE A 100 -4.66 -4.67 -1.82
CA PHE A 100 -4.30 -5.66 -2.83
C PHE A 100 -4.04 -5.07 -4.21
N HIS A 101 -3.15 -5.73 -4.96
CA HIS A 101 -2.97 -5.54 -6.38
C HIS A 101 -3.95 -6.42 -7.18
N GLN A 102 -3.75 -6.55 -8.50
CA GLN A 102 -4.55 -7.36 -9.41
C GLN A 102 -4.52 -8.85 -9.04
N GLN A 103 -5.60 -9.54 -9.39
CA GLN A 103 -5.76 -10.99 -9.19
C GLN A 103 -4.53 -11.80 -9.61
N LYS A 104 -3.92 -11.50 -10.77
CA LYS A 104 -2.80 -12.27 -11.32
C LYS A 104 -1.62 -12.39 -10.36
N VAL A 105 -1.37 -11.36 -9.55
CA VAL A 105 -0.27 -11.34 -8.57
C VAL A 105 -0.44 -12.40 -7.50
N TYR A 106 -1.67 -12.71 -7.12
CA TYR A 106 -1.99 -13.62 -6.01
C TYR A 106 -2.40 -15.01 -6.47
N LEU A 107 -2.99 -15.17 -7.64
CA LEU A 107 -3.41 -16.48 -8.15
C LEU A 107 -2.24 -17.31 -8.68
N GLU A 108 -1.26 -16.66 -9.28
CA GLU A 108 -0.07 -17.37 -9.75
C GLU A 108 0.77 -17.88 -8.57
N TRP A 109 0.68 -17.22 -7.43
CA TRP A 109 1.17 -17.72 -6.16
C TRP A 109 0.12 -18.62 -5.49
N ARG A 110 0.08 -19.88 -5.87
CA ARG A 110 -0.97 -20.85 -5.48
C ARG A 110 -1.22 -20.99 -3.99
N GLN A 111 -0.22 -20.69 -3.15
CA GLN A 111 -0.30 -20.78 -1.68
C GLN A 111 -0.65 -19.47 -1.01
N SER A 112 -1.00 -18.43 -1.76
CA SER A 112 -1.41 -17.16 -1.16
C SER A 112 -2.63 -17.35 -0.25
N TRP A 113 -2.50 -16.94 1.00
CA TRP A 113 -3.57 -16.98 2.00
C TRP A 113 -4.81 -16.20 1.55
N VAL A 114 -4.64 -15.17 0.75
CA VAL A 114 -5.74 -14.35 0.21
C VAL A 114 -6.78 -15.21 -0.52
N ASN A 115 -6.36 -16.29 -1.16
CA ASN A 115 -7.25 -17.20 -1.88
C ASN A 115 -8.08 -18.07 -0.94
N GLN A 116 -7.59 -18.33 0.27
CA GLN A 116 -8.17 -19.25 1.24
C GLN A 116 -9.14 -18.56 2.21
N TYR A 117 -8.89 -17.28 2.51
CA TYR A 117 -9.64 -16.56 3.54
C TYR A 117 -10.97 -15.98 3.02
N THR A 118 -11.93 -15.82 3.92
CA THR A 118 -13.19 -15.12 3.68
C THR A 118 -12.96 -13.61 3.56
N VAL A 119 -13.95 -12.89 3.02
CA VAL A 119 -13.94 -11.42 2.95
C VAL A 119 -13.68 -10.79 4.32
N THR A 120 -14.36 -11.29 5.37
CA THR A 120 -14.21 -10.77 6.73
C THR A 120 -12.80 -11.00 7.27
N GLN A 121 -12.27 -12.21 7.14
CA GLN A 121 -10.90 -12.52 7.58
C GLN A 121 -9.85 -11.66 6.87
N ILE A 122 -10.05 -11.38 5.58
CA ILE A 122 -9.17 -10.47 4.82
C ILE A 122 -9.30 -9.04 5.36
N ALA A 123 -10.54 -8.57 5.60
CA ALA A 123 -10.78 -7.24 6.15
C ALA A 123 -10.12 -7.06 7.52
N ASP A 124 -10.24 -8.06 8.40
CA ASP A 124 -9.61 -8.06 9.74
C ASP A 124 -8.08 -7.87 9.65
N LEU A 125 -7.42 -8.52 8.68
CA LEU A 125 -5.97 -8.34 8.48
C LEU A 125 -5.62 -6.94 7.97
N LEU A 126 -6.43 -6.36 7.06
CA LEU A 126 -6.22 -5.00 6.58
C LEU A 126 -6.45 -3.97 7.70
N ILE A 127 -7.49 -4.18 8.52
CA ILE A 127 -7.77 -3.35 9.69
C ILE A 127 -6.60 -3.42 10.68
N ALA A 128 -6.09 -4.60 10.95
CA ALA A 128 -4.94 -4.77 11.84
C ALA A 128 -3.67 -4.09 11.29
N ASP A 129 -3.40 -4.10 9.97
CA ASP A 129 -2.32 -3.31 9.37
C ASP A 129 -2.47 -1.81 9.63
N ILE A 130 -3.70 -1.31 9.70
CA ILE A 130 -4.01 0.11 9.90
C ILE A 130 -3.98 0.49 11.39
N VAL A 131 -4.48 -0.36 12.29
CA VAL A 131 -4.67 0.00 13.70
C VAL A 131 -3.61 -0.55 14.65
N GLU A 132 -3.05 -1.72 14.36
CA GLU A 132 -2.03 -2.37 15.17
C GLU A 132 -0.63 -2.18 14.60
N GLY A 133 -0.44 -2.50 13.33
CA GLY A 133 0.82 -2.38 12.58
C GLY A 133 0.95 -3.42 11.48
N ILE A 134 1.76 -3.11 10.50
CA ILE A 134 2.05 -3.97 9.35
C ILE A 134 2.85 -5.18 9.81
N ASP A 135 2.51 -6.37 9.29
CA ASP A 135 3.30 -7.57 9.50
C ASP A 135 4.69 -7.43 8.87
N ARG A 136 5.75 -7.70 9.67
CA ARG A 136 7.15 -7.58 9.22
C ARG A 136 7.52 -8.54 8.09
N PHE A 137 6.78 -9.61 7.93
CA PHE A 137 6.98 -10.65 6.91
C PHE A 137 6.03 -10.50 5.72
N ASP A 138 5.23 -9.43 5.69
CA ASP A 138 4.24 -9.17 4.64
C ASP A 138 3.30 -10.36 4.39
N TYR A 139 2.93 -11.06 5.46
CA TYR A 139 2.13 -12.28 5.44
C TYR A 139 2.74 -13.44 4.61
N MET A 140 4.06 -13.40 4.40
CA MET A 140 4.80 -14.46 3.70
C MET A 140 5.37 -15.51 4.65
N GLY A 141 5.33 -15.27 5.95
CA GLY A 141 5.75 -16.20 6.99
C GLY A 141 4.58 -16.98 7.61
N PRO A 142 4.88 -18.03 8.40
CA PRO A 142 3.87 -18.81 9.11
C PRO A 142 3.30 -18.10 10.35
N ILE A 143 3.92 -17.03 10.77
CA ILE A 143 3.56 -16.23 11.96
C ILE A 143 3.40 -14.78 11.54
N VAL A 144 2.37 -14.12 12.06
CA VAL A 144 2.19 -12.68 11.93
C VAL A 144 2.94 -11.99 13.08
N GLU A 145 3.89 -11.12 12.75
CA GLU A 145 4.65 -10.32 13.72
C GLU A 145 4.50 -8.84 13.36
N ARG A 146 3.66 -8.13 14.12
CA ARG A 146 3.32 -6.75 13.86
C ARG A 146 4.49 -5.81 14.20
N THR A 147 4.77 -4.90 13.29
CA THR A 147 5.68 -3.77 13.53
C THR A 147 4.92 -2.60 14.15
N ASN A 148 5.63 -1.54 14.55
CA ASN A 148 5.01 -0.28 14.97
C ASN A 148 4.57 0.59 13.79
N VAL A 149 4.92 0.22 12.55
CA VAL A 149 4.53 0.93 11.34
C VAL A 149 3.11 0.55 10.96
N LYS A 150 2.26 1.55 10.77
CA LYS A 150 0.85 1.38 10.42
C LYS A 150 0.60 1.83 8.98
N ALA A 151 -0.32 1.15 8.29
CA ALA A 151 -0.74 1.58 6.97
C ALA A 151 -1.58 2.86 7.03
N GLY A 152 -1.32 3.80 6.13
CA GLY A 152 -2.05 5.07 6.00
C GLY A 152 -2.93 5.16 4.77
N VAL A 153 -2.91 4.14 3.89
CA VAL A 153 -3.73 4.06 2.68
C VAL A 153 -4.04 2.59 2.36
N ILE A 154 -5.20 2.35 1.76
CA ILE A 154 -5.59 1.02 1.29
C ILE A 154 -5.52 1.01 -0.24
N LYS A 155 -4.74 0.10 -0.81
CA LYS A 155 -4.69 -0.12 -2.26
C LYS A 155 -5.75 -1.11 -2.70
N TRP A 156 -6.41 -0.82 -3.84
CA TRP A 156 -7.21 -1.80 -4.56
C TRP A 156 -6.97 -1.67 -6.06
N ALA A 157 -6.80 -2.78 -6.75
CA ALA A 157 -6.50 -2.82 -8.18
C ALA A 157 -7.43 -3.78 -8.93
N THR A 158 -7.65 -3.49 -10.22
CA THR A 158 -8.44 -4.35 -11.10
C THR A 158 -7.70 -4.70 -12.39
N ALA A 159 -8.09 -5.82 -12.99
CA ALA A 159 -7.56 -6.32 -14.25
C ALA A 159 -7.96 -5.41 -15.44
N TYR A 160 -7.35 -5.66 -16.59
CA TYR A 160 -7.66 -4.96 -17.81
C TYR A 160 -9.11 -5.22 -18.25
N GLY A 161 -9.89 -4.17 -18.41
CA GLY A 161 -11.25 -4.19 -18.97
C GLY A 161 -12.32 -4.89 -18.12
N LYS A 162 -12.00 -5.32 -16.90
CA LYS A 162 -12.96 -6.01 -16.00
C LYS A 162 -12.54 -5.96 -14.54
N ILE A 163 -13.53 -6.12 -13.66
CA ILE A 163 -13.35 -6.45 -12.24
C ILE A 163 -13.64 -7.95 -12.09
N THR A 164 -12.62 -8.75 -11.79
CA THR A 164 -12.81 -10.21 -11.64
C THR A 164 -13.53 -10.55 -10.33
N GLU A 165 -14.02 -11.78 -10.18
CA GLU A 165 -14.67 -12.22 -8.92
C GLU A 165 -13.70 -12.17 -7.72
N TRP A 166 -12.42 -12.47 -7.96
CA TRP A 166 -11.40 -12.33 -6.93
C TRP A 166 -11.20 -10.85 -6.52
N GLU A 167 -11.17 -9.95 -7.51
CA GLU A 167 -11.02 -8.52 -7.27
C GLU A 167 -12.28 -7.92 -6.60
N LYS A 168 -13.47 -8.43 -6.90
CA LYS A 168 -14.68 -8.07 -6.13
C LYS A 168 -14.58 -8.52 -4.69
N LYS A 169 -14.09 -9.75 -4.43
CA LYS A 169 -13.86 -10.27 -3.07
C LYS A 169 -12.88 -9.39 -2.30
N SER A 170 -11.74 -9.06 -2.90
CA SER A 170 -10.74 -8.18 -2.27
C SER A 170 -11.28 -6.75 -2.10
N GLY A 171 -12.03 -6.23 -3.06
CA GLY A 171 -12.69 -4.92 -2.98
C GLY A 171 -13.73 -4.82 -1.87
N GLN A 172 -14.47 -5.90 -1.59
CA GLN A 172 -15.38 -5.97 -0.45
C GLN A 172 -14.61 -5.86 0.87
N ALA A 173 -13.49 -6.59 1.00
CA ALA A 173 -12.65 -6.51 2.20
C ALA A 173 -12.03 -5.12 2.39
N VAL A 174 -11.54 -4.51 1.31
CA VAL A 174 -11.02 -3.13 1.28
C VAL A 174 -12.10 -2.14 1.71
N ALA A 175 -13.33 -2.27 1.20
CA ALA A 175 -14.44 -1.41 1.58
C ALA A 175 -14.79 -1.52 3.07
N ILE A 176 -14.81 -2.74 3.63
CA ILE A 176 -15.00 -2.96 5.07
C ILE A 176 -13.91 -2.25 5.87
N ALA A 177 -12.65 -2.50 5.53
CA ALA A 177 -11.51 -1.92 6.23
C ALA A 177 -11.53 -0.37 6.18
N SER A 178 -11.84 0.22 5.03
CA SER A 178 -11.96 1.67 4.88
C SER A 178 -13.07 2.24 5.77
N LYS A 179 -14.26 1.64 5.76
CA LYS A 179 -15.40 2.12 6.55
C LYS A 179 -15.15 2.03 8.06
N GLU A 180 -14.50 0.98 8.52
CA GLU A 180 -14.23 0.77 9.95
C GLU A 180 -13.09 1.65 10.47
N THR A 181 -12.12 1.98 9.64
CA THR A 181 -10.92 2.71 10.06
C THR A 181 -10.88 4.17 9.62
N GLY A 182 -11.71 4.56 8.65
CA GLY A 182 -11.62 5.86 7.97
C GLY A 182 -10.39 5.98 7.06
N CYS A 183 -9.63 4.90 6.83
CA CYS A 183 -8.45 4.92 5.98
C CYS A 183 -8.85 5.06 4.50
N PRO A 184 -8.26 5.99 3.74
CA PRO A 184 -8.63 6.24 2.35
C PRO A 184 -8.22 5.08 1.43
N ILE A 185 -8.96 4.92 0.34
CA ILE A 185 -8.67 3.94 -0.71
C ILE A 185 -8.02 4.64 -1.90
N ASN A 186 -6.90 4.11 -2.36
CA ASN A 186 -6.27 4.48 -3.63
C ASN A 186 -6.40 3.31 -4.61
N THR A 187 -6.93 3.59 -5.82
CA THR A 187 -7.18 2.54 -6.81
C THR A 187 -6.14 2.53 -7.93
N HIS A 188 -5.83 1.34 -8.44
CA HIS A 188 -5.05 1.14 -9.65
C HIS A 188 -5.95 0.64 -10.78
N VAL A 189 -5.84 1.26 -11.94
CA VAL A 189 -6.55 0.89 -13.17
C VAL A 189 -5.57 0.42 -14.24
N THR A 190 -5.73 -0.81 -14.70
CA THR A 190 -4.84 -1.37 -15.72
C THR A 190 -5.12 -0.70 -17.06
N ALA A 191 -4.10 -0.02 -17.61
CA ALA A 191 -4.19 0.74 -18.86
C ALA A 191 -5.39 1.71 -18.92
N GLY A 192 -5.74 2.32 -17.78
CA GLY A 192 -6.83 3.30 -17.70
C GLY A 192 -8.24 2.70 -17.76
N THR A 193 -8.39 1.37 -17.64
CA THR A 193 -9.71 0.70 -17.73
C THR A 193 -10.35 0.49 -16.35
N CYS A 194 -11.68 0.43 -16.30
CA CYS A 194 -12.49 0.14 -15.11
C CYS A 194 -12.49 1.18 -14.00
N GLY A 195 -11.95 2.38 -14.18
CA GLY A 195 -11.96 3.42 -13.15
C GLY A 195 -13.37 3.78 -12.63
N PRO A 196 -14.32 4.13 -13.53
CA PRO A 196 -15.70 4.40 -13.12
C PRO A 196 -16.40 3.20 -12.47
N GLU A 197 -16.09 1.98 -12.92
CA GLU A 197 -16.64 0.74 -12.37
C GLU A 197 -16.11 0.49 -10.95
N GLN A 198 -14.81 0.76 -10.70
CA GLN A 198 -14.22 0.69 -9.37
C GLN A 198 -14.89 1.67 -8.41
N ALA A 199 -15.07 2.92 -8.82
CA ALA A 199 -15.72 3.94 -8.00
C ALA A 199 -17.15 3.52 -7.64
N ARG A 200 -17.95 3.09 -8.63
CA ARG A 200 -19.31 2.59 -8.40
C ARG A 200 -19.33 1.39 -7.46
N PHE A 201 -18.44 0.41 -7.68
CA PHE A 201 -18.35 -0.76 -6.82
C PHE A 201 -18.11 -0.37 -5.36
N LEU A 202 -17.16 0.51 -5.09
CA LEU A 202 -16.83 0.94 -3.72
C LEU A 202 -18.01 1.70 -3.07
N VAL A 203 -18.69 2.57 -3.81
CA VAL A 203 -19.89 3.27 -3.34
C VAL A 203 -21.01 2.27 -3.04
N ASP A 204 -21.25 1.27 -3.91
CA ASP A 204 -22.22 0.20 -3.68
C ASP A 204 -21.90 -0.66 -2.46
N GLN A 205 -20.61 -0.74 -2.06
CA GLN A 205 -20.17 -1.35 -0.79
C GLN A 205 -20.30 -0.39 0.41
N GLY A 206 -20.78 0.83 0.20
CA GLY A 206 -21.01 1.82 1.23
C GLY A 206 -19.77 2.62 1.63
N VAL A 207 -18.75 2.69 0.79
CA VAL A 207 -17.62 3.62 0.97
C VAL A 207 -18.09 5.03 0.62
N ASP A 208 -17.80 5.99 1.49
CA ASP A 208 -18.09 7.41 1.23
C ASP A 208 -17.11 7.95 0.16
N PRO A 209 -17.62 8.56 -0.93
CA PRO A 209 -16.78 9.07 -2.02
C PRO A 209 -16.12 10.43 -1.73
N VAL A 210 -16.14 10.93 -0.49
CA VAL A 210 -15.55 12.24 -0.09
C VAL A 210 -14.04 12.18 -0.04
#